data_c23cba5faf90734cef21874ed25b3ab7
#
_entry.id   c23cba5faf90734cef21874ed25b3ab7
#
_cell.length_a   1.000
_cell.length_b   1.000
_cell.length_c   1.000
_cell.angle_alpha   90.00
_cell.angle_beta   90.00
_cell.angle_gamma   90.00
#
_symmetry.space_group_name_H-M   'P 1'
#
loop_
_entity.id
_entity.type
_entity.pdbx_description
1 polymer ?
#
loop_
_entity_poly.entity_id
_entity_poly.type
_entity_poly.pdbx_seq_one_letter_code
_entity_poly.pdbx_strand_id
1 'polypeptide(L)'
;MQLVQLMKLVYENNRVYNILVPYVRWTFRRMLQRVNYVGLENIPKDAAIIYSPNHVNTLLDALAILSSGKSPVVFAARADIFRKPTIARILNFLKILPIYRIRDGADSLVENDWTFRNAVLSLNAGLPFCIFPEGRHSQEPGLLPLRKGIARIAIKAAEDLDKPVVIVPVGLVYDDLKTFRTGLTIRFGQPIAVDDTEGLELADMAEESGKPAVTGQKRTRRLLLKLEEKMRPLQEWKQSHTRHPVILRSILIAPFALIAGLFLLPAFGLTTFFDKKISDKAFLNSIRYVACYLINPIIWLIISLLLLIIVAFGVFPLPLWASLLLIFAPVPMALLAPAIWYGVVR
;
A
#
# COMPACT_ATOMS: atom_id res chain seq x y z
N MET A 1 4.07 20.13 -16.46
CA MET A 1 3.17 21.23 -16.07
C MET A 1 1.69 20.88 -16.12
N GLN A 2 1.16 20.20 -17.15
CA GLN A 2 -0.28 19.81 -17.21
C GLN A 2 -0.73 18.84 -16.08
N LEU A 3 0.11 17.90 -15.67
CA LEU A 3 -0.24 16.91 -14.65
C LEU A 3 -0.45 17.56 -13.26
N VAL A 4 0.42 18.49 -12.91
CA VAL A 4 0.39 19.23 -11.63
C VAL A 4 -0.89 20.07 -11.49
N GLN A 5 -1.40 20.65 -12.57
CA GLN A 5 -2.65 21.43 -12.57
C GLN A 5 -3.91 20.58 -12.37
N LEU A 6 -3.84 19.28 -12.65
CA LEU A 6 -4.96 18.34 -12.50
C LEU A 6 -5.07 17.74 -11.08
N MET A 7 -4.04 17.92 -10.25
CA MET A 7 -3.95 17.28 -8.94
C MET A 7 -4.41 18.25 -7.83
N LYS A 8 -5.45 17.85 -7.11
CA LYS A 8 -5.85 18.51 -5.87
C LYS A 8 -4.79 18.29 -4.78
N LEU A 9 -4.84 19.13 -3.74
CA LEU A 9 -3.95 18.99 -2.59
C LEU A 9 -4.26 17.70 -1.84
N VAL A 10 -3.31 16.75 -1.85
CA VAL A 10 -3.48 15.39 -1.29
C VAL A 10 -3.71 15.39 0.23
N TYR A 11 -3.30 16.45 0.92
CA TYR A 11 -3.50 16.60 2.36
C TYR A 11 -4.91 17.08 2.73
N GLU A 12 -5.72 17.53 1.77
CA GLU A 12 -7.10 17.93 2.04
C GLU A 12 -7.95 16.76 2.54
N ASN A 13 -8.90 17.09 3.41
CA ASN A 13 -9.85 16.13 3.95
C ASN A 13 -10.89 15.77 2.88
N ASN A 14 -11.01 14.48 2.57
CA ASN A 14 -11.97 13.96 1.60
C ASN A 14 -12.91 12.95 2.29
N ARG A 15 -14.20 13.30 2.38
CA ARG A 15 -15.21 12.46 3.04
C ARG A 15 -15.34 11.08 2.40
N VAL A 16 -15.32 10.98 1.07
CA VAL A 16 -15.43 9.71 0.35
C VAL A 16 -14.21 8.83 0.63
N TYR A 17 -13.01 9.42 0.61
CA TYR A 17 -11.78 8.71 0.95
C TYR A 17 -11.83 8.16 2.40
N ASN A 18 -12.33 8.96 3.34
CA ASN A 18 -12.43 8.57 4.75
C ASN A 18 -13.42 7.41 4.99
N ILE A 19 -14.44 7.26 4.13
CA ILE A 19 -15.37 6.11 4.17
C ILE A 19 -14.72 4.89 3.51
N LEU A 20 -13.95 5.07 2.44
CA LEU A 20 -13.31 3.97 1.71
C LEU A 20 -12.13 3.33 2.47
N VAL A 21 -11.34 4.13 3.19
CA VAL A 21 -10.15 3.63 3.90
C VAL A 21 -10.47 2.53 4.92
N PRO A 22 -11.47 2.66 5.82
CA PRO A 22 -11.86 1.59 6.72
C PRO A 22 -12.27 0.30 5.99
N TYR A 23 -13.01 0.42 4.89
CA TYR A 23 -13.36 -0.72 4.04
C TYR A 23 -12.13 -1.40 3.45
N VAL A 24 -11.21 -0.63 2.86
CA VAL A 24 -9.96 -1.15 2.29
C VAL A 24 -9.09 -1.82 3.36
N ARG A 25 -8.97 -1.22 4.55
CA ARG A 25 -8.26 -1.82 5.69
C ARG A 25 -8.88 -3.15 6.13
N TRP A 26 -10.19 -3.20 6.21
CA TRP A 26 -10.92 -4.41 6.59
C TRP A 26 -10.74 -5.51 5.56
N THR A 27 -10.92 -5.22 4.25
CA THR A 27 -10.78 -6.20 3.17
C THR A 27 -9.33 -6.69 3.04
N PHE A 28 -8.34 -5.80 3.21
CA PHE A 28 -6.94 -6.18 3.20
C PHE A 28 -6.59 -7.17 4.33
N ARG A 29 -7.05 -6.91 5.55
CA ARG A 29 -6.86 -7.83 6.67
C ARG A 29 -7.57 -9.17 6.45
N ARG A 30 -8.73 -9.16 5.82
CA ARG A 30 -9.47 -10.38 5.46
C ARG A 30 -8.81 -11.17 4.34
N MET A 31 -8.14 -10.48 3.43
CA MET A 31 -7.36 -11.15 2.38
C MET A 31 -6.21 -11.96 2.96
N LEU A 32 -5.59 -11.51 4.03
CA LEU A 32 -4.45 -12.17 4.65
C LEU A 32 -4.90 -13.28 5.61
N GLN A 33 -4.11 -14.35 5.71
CA GLN A 33 -4.35 -15.43 6.67
C GLN A 33 -4.09 -14.96 8.11
N ARG A 34 -3.00 -14.19 8.27
CA ARG A 34 -2.66 -13.52 9.52
C ARG A 34 -1.89 -12.24 9.22
N VAL A 35 -2.00 -11.27 10.10
CA VAL A 35 -1.19 -10.06 10.08
C VAL A 35 -0.57 -9.87 11.46
N ASN A 36 0.74 -9.84 11.53
CA ASN A 36 1.48 -9.56 12.75
C ASN A 36 2.12 -8.18 12.66
N TYR A 37 1.99 -7.40 13.71
CA TYR A 37 2.64 -6.09 13.85
C TYR A 37 3.69 -6.19 14.94
N VAL A 38 4.92 -5.77 14.63
CA VAL A 38 6.06 -5.79 15.56
C VAL A 38 6.66 -4.39 15.58
N GLY A 39 6.92 -3.84 16.77
CA GLY A 39 7.56 -2.54 16.92
C GLY A 39 6.63 -1.35 16.65
N LEU A 40 5.30 -1.49 16.82
CA LEU A 40 4.36 -0.37 16.71
C LEU A 40 4.68 0.75 17.72
N GLU A 41 5.23 0.40 18.85
CA GLU A 41 5.71 1.30 19.91
C GLU A 41 6.85 2.21 19.46
N ASN A 42 7.57 1.84 18.40
CA ASN A 42 8.64 2.63 17.80
C ASN A 42 8.14 3.83 17.00
N ILE A 43 6.82 3.88 16.69
CA ILE A 43 6.25 4.97 15.91
C ILE A 43 5.99 6.17 16.83
N PRO A 44 6.72 7.29 16.67
CA PRO A 44 6.53 8.45 17.54
C PRO A 44 5.19 9.12 17.26
N LYS A 45 4.60 9.74 18.30
CA LYS A 45 3.30 10.41 18.20
C LYS A 45 3.42 11.88 17.78
N ASP A 46 4.52 12.52 18.17
CA ASP A 46 4.70 13.97 18.06
C ASP A 46 5.76 14.37 17.02
N ALA A 47 5.89 13.56 15.95
CA ALA A 47 6.83 13.81 14.88
C ALA A 47 6.17 13.72 13.51
N ALA A 48 6.77 14.33 12.50
CA ALA A 48 6.44 14.14 11.10
C ALA A 48 7.05 12.81 10.63
N ILE A 49 6.20 11.85 10.26
CA ILE A 49 6.60 10.47 10.02
C ILE A 49 6.75 10.18 8.53
N ILE A 50 7.92 9.69 8.12
CA ILE A 50 8.16 9.14 6.79
C ILE A 50 8.38 7.64 6.93
N TYR A 51 7.42 6.84 6.48
CA TYR A 51 7.58 5.39 6.40
C TYR A 51 8.46 4.99 5.23
N SER A 52 9.42 4.11 5.50
CA SER A 52 10.36 3.56 4.53
C SER A 52 10.27 2.03 4.49
N PRO A 53 9.28 1.45 3.82
CA PRO A 53 9.18 0.00 3.69
C PRO A 53 10.03 -0.55 2.54
N ASN A 54 10.42 -1.84 2.61
CA ASN A 54 10.87 -2.59 1.46
C ASN A 54 9.69 -2.86 0.50
N HIS A 55 9.99 -3.18 -0.78
CA HIS A 55 8.96 -3.29 -1.82
C HIS A 55 9.00 -4.63 -2.55
N VAL A 56 8.14 -5.57 -2.12
CA VAL A 56 8.14 -6.96 -2.61
C VAL A 56 6.84 -7.40 -3.28
N ASN A 57 5.70 -6.76 -2.94
CA ASN A 57 4.36 -7.20 -3.38
C ASN A 57 3.48 -6.04 -3.87
N THR A 58 4.08 -5.11 -4.60
CA THR A 58 3.42 -4.02 -5.34
C THR A 58 2.35 -3.25 -4.53
N LEU A 59 1.06 -3.26 -4.95
CA LEU A 59 -0.04 -2.58 -4.26
C LEU A 59 -0.23 -3.08 -2.82
N LEU A 60 -0.02 -4.39 -2.57
CA LEU A 60 -0.27 -4.95 -1.24
C LEU A 60 0.67 -4.39 -0.17
N ASP A 61 1.88 -3.97 -0.55
CA ASP A 61 2.82 -3.31 0.36
C ASP A 61 2.31 -1.95 0.83
N ALA A 62 1.73 -1.17 -0.08
CA ALA A 62 1.09 0.10 0.27
C ALA A 62 -0.13 -0.10 1.17
N LEU A 63 -0.95 -1.12 0.89
CA LEU A 63 -2.09 -1.49 1.72
C LEU A 63 -1.67 -2.00 3.11
N ALA A 64 -0.52 -2.67 3.21
CA ALA A 64 0.05 -3.09 4.49
C ALA A 64 0.34 -1.88 5.39
N ILE A 65 1.02 -0.86 4.85
CA ILE A 65 1.28 0.39 5.57
C ILE A 65 -0.03 1.13 5.90
N LEU A 66 -0.95 1.26 4.93
CA LEU A 66 -2.24 1.90 5.16
C LEU A 66 -3.05 1.21 6.27
N SER A 67 -2.95 -0.12 6.38
CA SER A 67 -3.70 -0.91 7.35
C SER A 67 -3.07 -0.96 8.75
N SER A 68 -1.83 -0.53 8.92
CA SER A 68 -1.11 -0.56 10.20
C SER A 68 -1.50 0.60 11.13
N GLY A 69 -1.97 1.72 10.59
CA GLY A 69 -2.35 2.92 11.36
C GLY A 69 -3.82 3.28 11.27
N LYS A 70 -4.22 4.32 11.99
CA LYS A 70 -5.58 4.90 11.94
C LYS A 70 -5.67 6.06 10.95
N SER A 71 -4.62 6.84 10.81
CA SER A 71 -4.56 8.02 9.93
C SER A 71 -4.42 7.63 8.45
N PRO A 72 -4.93 8.44 7.53
CA PRO A 72 -4.56 8.35 6.13
C PRO A 72 -3.04 8.45 5.94
N VAL A 73 -2.52 7.82 4.89
CA VAL A 73 -1.09 7.89 4.53
C VAL A 73 -0.99 8.44 3.11
N VAL A 74 -0.07 9.37 2.89
CA VAL A 74 0.26 9.86 1.56
C VAL A 74 1.39 9.01 1.00
N PHE A 75 1.20 8.49 -0.21
CA PHE A 75 2.17 7.60 -0.86
C PHE A 75 2.88 8.29 -2.03
N ALA A 76 4.07 7.81 -2.34
CA ALA A 76 4.76 8.15 -3.57
C ALA A 76 4.77 6.96 -4.52
N ALA A 77 4.48 7.21 -5.79
CA ALA A 77 4.57 6.20 -6.84
C ALA A 77 5.22 6.78 -8.10
N ARG A 78 5.68 5.90 -9.00
CA ARG A 78 6.37 6.29 -10.22
C ARG A 78 5.49 7.19 -11.10
N ALA A 79 6.03 8.27 -11.64
CA ALA A 79 5.30 9.23 -12.47
C ALA A 79 4.73 8.63 -13.77
N ASP A 80 5.35 7.57 -14.31
CA ASP A 80 4.89 6.92 -15.55
C ASP A 80 3.47 6.31 -15.44
N ILE A 81 2.99 5.99 -14.24
CA ILE A 81 1.62 5.50 -14.04
C ILE A 81 0.57 6.62 -14.09
N PHE A 82 0.98 7.88 -13.98
CA PHE A 82 0.10 9.05 -14.02
C PHE A 82 -0.14 9.62 -15.42
N ARG A 83 0.37 8.98 -16.49
CA ARG A 83 0.29 9.49 -17.88
C ARG A 83 -1.14 9.76 -18.34
N LYS A 84 -2.12 8.96 -17.93
CA LYS A 84 -3.53 9.14 -18.30
C LYS A 84 -4.21 10.05 -17.27
N PRO A 85 -4.86 11.15 -17.67
CA PRO A 85 -5.49 12.10 -16.74
C PRO A 85 -6.50 11.46 -15.78
N THR A 86 -7.28 10.49 -16.26
CA THR A 86 -8.23 9.74 -15.41
C THR A 86 -7.51 8.95 -14.32
N ILE A 87 -6.41 8.26 -14.67
CA ILE A 87 -5.60 7.52 -13.70
C ILE A 87 -4.95 8.49 -12.72
N ALA A 88 -4.40 9.60 -13.20
CA ALA A 88 -3.82 10.64 -12.34
C ALA A 88 -4.83 11.16 -11.30
N ARG A 89 -6.09 11.43 -11.69
CA ARG A 89 -7.15 11.85 -10.77
C ARG A 89 -7.47 10.78 -9.73
N ILE A 90 -7.54 9.50 -10.12
CA ILE A 90 -7.79 8.38 -9.20
C ILE A 90 -6.63 8.26 -8.22
N LEU A 91 -5.38 8.28 -8.69
CA LEU A 91 -4.20 8.16 -7.83
C LEU A 91 -4.10 9.34 -6.86
N ASN A 92 -4.39 10.56 -7.32
CA ASN A 92 -4.45 11.74 -6.46
C ASN A 92 -5.55 11.63 -5.40
N PHE A 93 -6.76 11.18 -5.79
CA PHE A 93 -7.84 10.88 -4.83
C PHE A 93 -7.40 9.86 -3.77
N LEU A 94 -6.60 8.86 -4.16
CA LEU A 94 -6.01 7.86 -3.26
C LEU A 94 -4.80 8.39 -2.46
N LYS A 95 -4.53 9.70 -2.51
CA LYS A 95 -3.39 10.35 -1.84
C LYS A 95 -2.02 9.83 -2.30
N ILE A 96 -1.88 9.60 -3.59
CA ILE A 96 -0.63 9.12 -4.20
C ILE A 96 -0.02 10.24 -5.03
N LEU A 97 1.24 10.57 -4.77
CA LEU A 97 2.04 11.59 -5.47
C LEU A 97 2.97 10.95 -6.51
N PRO A 98 3.18 11.58 -7.67
CA PRO A 98 4.13 11.09 -8.68
C PRO A 98 5.57 11.37 -8.24
N ILE A 99 6.48 10.42 -8.44
CA ILE A 99 7.94 10.63 -8.34
C ILE A 99 8.57 10.37 -9.70
N TYR A 100 9.29 11.38 -10.19
CA TYR A 100 10.01 11.35 -11.45
C TYR A 100 11.44 10.89 -11.24
N ARG A 101 11.97 10.10 -12.19
CA ARG A 101 13.35 9.64 -12.19
C ARG A 101 14.18 10.50 -13.13
N ILE A 102 15.49 10.58 -12.90
CA ILE A 102 16.43 11.33 -13.77
C ILE A 102 16.30 10.93 -15.26
N ARG A 103 16.03 9.66 -15.53
CA ARG A 103 15.82 9.15 -16.89
C ARG A 103 14.47 9.54 -17.53
N ASP A 104 13.58 10.16 -16.78
CA ASP A 104 12.25 10.56 -17.28
C ASP A 104 12.29 11.93 -17.96
N GLY A 105 13.47 12.59 -18.03
CA GLY A 105 13.72 13.84 -18.77
C GLY A 105 14.29 14.97 -17.90
N ALA A 106 14.75 16.04 -18.54
CA ALA A 106 15.35 17.20 -17.84
C ALA A 106 14.33 17.94 -16.95
N ASP A 107 13.06 17.99 -17.35
CA ASP A 107 11.98 18.62 -16.59
C ASP A 107 11.62 17.85 -15.30
N SER A 108 12.13 16.62 -15.15
CA SER A 108 11.85 15.75 -13.99
C SER A 108 12.28 16.36 -12.65
N LEU A 109 13.25 17.26 -12.66
CA LEU A 109 13.72 17.94 -11.43
C LEU A 109 12.68 18.94 -10.92
N VAL A 110 12.13 19.77 -11.84
CA VAL A 110 11.10 20.78 -11.49
C VAL A 110 9.81 20.09 -11.01
N GLU A 111 9.44 18.99 -11.68
CA GLU A 111 8.25 18.20 -11.31
C GLU A 111 8.43 17.50 -9.95
N ASN A 112 9.65 17.07 -9.61
CA ASN A 112 9.94 16.52 -8.28
C ASN A 112 9.89 17.58 -7.19
N ASP A 113 10.22 18.83 -7.45
CA ASP A 113 10.12 19.92 -6.46
C ASP A 113 8.64 20.13 -6.03
N TRP A 114 7.70 20.03 -6.98
CA TRP A 114 6.29 20.05 -6.64
C TRP A 114 5.89 18.86 -5.74
N THR A 115 6.35 17.65 -6.08
CA THR A 115 6.08 16.44 -5.29
C THR A 115 6.66 16.55 -3.88
N PHE A 116 7.90 17.02 -3.75
CA PHE A 116 8.57 17.19 -2.45
C PHE A 116 7.85 18.22 -1.60
N ARG A 117 7.44 19.36 -2.19
CA ARG A 117 6.64 20.38 -1.50
C ARG A 117 5.32 19.80 -0.99
N ASN A 118 4.60 19.03 -1.79
CA ASN A 118 3.34 18.40 -1.37
C ASN A 118 3.54 17.29 -0.31
N ALA A 119 4.66 16.58 -0.33
CA ALA A 119 5.03 15.65 0.72
C ALA A 119 5.25 16.39 2.06
N VAL A 120 6.00 17.50 2.04
CA VAL A 120 6.22 18.35 3.23
C VAL A 120 4.90 18.94 3.75
N LEU A 121 4.04 19.48 2.88
CA LEU A 121 2.73 19.99 3.26
C LEU A 121 1.84 18.91 3.89
N SER A 122 1.92 17.68 3.38
CA SER A 122 1.19 16.54 3.95
C SER A 122 1.70 16.20 5.36
N LEU A 123 3.03 16.18 5.55
CA LEU A 123 3.65 15.98 6.84
C LEU A 123 3.28 17.09 7.83
N ASN A 124 3.23 18.35 7.37
CA ASN A 124 2.79 19.49 8.18
C ASN A 124 1.32 19.34 8.64
N ALA A 125 0.47 18.84 7.75
CA ALA A 125 -0.93 18.54 8.05
C ALA A 125 -1.13 17.31 8.95
N GLY A 126 -0.05 16.69 9.46
CA GLY A 126 -0.11 15.53 10.34
C GLY A 126 -0.37 14.21 9.62
N LEU A 127 -0.28 14.16 8.29
CA LEU A 127 -0.40 12.93 7.52
C LEU A 127 0.98 12.30 7.34
N PRO A 128 1.16 11.02 7.73
CA PRO A 128 2.38 10.29 7.42
C PRO A 128 2.60 10.19 5.90
N PHE A 129 3.86 10.28 5.50
CA PHE A 129 4.28 10.06 4.12
C PHE A 129 4.96 8.70 3.98
N CYS A 130 4.66 7.95 2.94
CA CYS A 130 5.27 6.65 2.67
C CYS A 130 5.94 6.63 1.30
N ILE A 131 7.20 6.26 1.28
CA ILE A 131 7.97 6.09 0.07
C ILE A 131 8.77 4.79 0.14
N PHE A 132 8.69 4.00 -0.92
CA PHE A 132 9.50 2.79 -1.11
C PHE A 132 10.89 3.21 -1.63
N PRO A 133 11.93 3.18 -0.79
CA PRO A 133 13.21 3.80 -1.13
C PRO A 133 13.95 3.07 -2.24
N GLU A 134 13.61 1.83 -2.52
CA GLU A 134 14.18 1.00 -3.60
C GLU A 134 13.79 1.52 -5.00
N GLY A 135 12.65 2.23 -5.11
CA GLY A 135 12.15 2.82 -6.37
C GLY A 135 11.66 1.81 -7.40
N ARG A 136 11.66 0.53 -7.06
CA ARG A 136 11.04 -0.59 -7.79
C ARG A 136 10.74 -1.72 -6.83
N HIS A 137 9.78 -2.58 -7.15
CA HIS A 137 9.57 -3.81 -6.40
C HIS A 137 10.52 -4.91 -6.87
N SER A 138 10.82 -5.87 -5.99
CA SER A 138 11.56 -7.09 -6.29
C SER A 138 11.10 -8.21 -5.37
N GLN A 139 10.85 -9.39 -5.95
CA GLN A 139 10.58 -10.62 -5.18
C GLN A 139 11.85 -11.39 -4.81
N GLU A 140 13.00 -10.93 -5.29
CA GLU A 140 14.30 -11.47 -4.91
C GLU A 140 14.63 -11.14 -3.46
N PRO A 141 15.26 -12.07 -2.72
CA PRO A 141 15.68 -11.82 -1.34
C PRO A 141 16.66 -10.65 -1.23
N GLY A 142 16.51 -9.86 -0.18
CA GLY A 142 17.40 -8.76 0.15
C GLY A 142 16.89 -7.39 -0.25
N LEU A 143 17.56 -6.38 0.29
CA LEU A 143 17.24 -4.98 0.06
C LEU A 143 17.93 -4.47 -1.21
N LEU A 144 17.16 -3.87 -2.10
CA LEU A 144 17.73 -3.20 -3.27
C LEU A 144 18.40 -1.88 -2.87
N PRO A 145 19.34 -1.36 -3.69
CA PRO A 145 20.00 -0.07 -3.43
C PRO A 145 18.99 1.07 -3.27
N LEU A 146 19.11 1.82 -2.18
CA LEU A 146 18.20 2.90 -1.85
C LEU A 146 18.41 4.12 -2.73
N ARG A 147 17.31 4.77 -3.11
CA ARG A 147 17.29 5.99 -3.93
C ARG A 147 17.30 7.24 -3.06
N LYS A 148 17.96 8.29 -3.55
CA LYS A 148 18.15 9.55 -2.84
C LYS A 148 16.84 10.32 -2.52
N GLY A 149 15.73 9.98 -3.16
CA GLY A 149 14.44 10.68 -3.03
C GLY A 149 13.95 10.78 -1.60
N ILE A 150 14.00 9.67 -0.84
CA ILE A 150 13.56 9.66 0.57
C ILE A 150 14.38 10.61 1.45
N ALA A 151 15.72 10.59 1.30
CA ALA A 151 16.59 11.46 2.10
C ALA A 151 16.38 12.94 1.75
N ARG A 152 16.18 13.27 0.45
CA ARG A 152 15.89 14.64 0.03
C ARG A 152 14.58 15.17 0.60
N ILE A 153 13.51 14.35 0.58
CA ILE A 153 12.21 14.73 1.17
C ILE A 153 12.36 14.90 2.68
N ALA A 154 13.07 14.00 3.35
CA ALA A 154 13.25 14.05 4.79
C ALA A 154 14.04 15.30 5.21
N ILE A 155 15.16 15.60 4.55
CA ILE A 155 15.98 16.78 4.82
C ILE A 155 15.17 18.07 4.59
N LYS A 156 14.47 18.14 3.44
CA LYS A 156 13.63 19.31 3.16
C LYS A 156 12.49 19.47 4.17
N ALA A 157 11.89 18.38 4.62
CA ALA A 157 10.88 18.43 5.67
C ALA A 157 11.45 18.93 7.00
N ALA A 158 12.67 18.50 7.36
CA ALA A 158 13.35 18.97 8.58
C ALA A 158 13.74 20.45 8.50
N GLU A 159 14.02 20.96 7.29
CA GLU A 159 14.30 22.39 7.07
C GLU A 159 13.04 23.27 7.10
N ASP A 160 11.90 22.73 6.65
CA ASP A 160 10.67 23.50 6.45
C ASP A 160 9.64 23.37 7.60
N LEU A 161 9.83 22.42 8.54
CA LEU A 161 8.87 22.12 9.61
C LEU A 161 9.44 22.42 11.00
N ASP A 162 8.64 23.04 11.87
CA ASP A 162 8.97 23.32 13.27
C ASP A 162 8.84 22.10 14.21
N LYS A 163 8.61 20.90 13.66
CA LYS A 163 8.46 19.66 14.42
C LYS A 163 9.49 18.62 13.98
N PRO A 164 9.90 17.70 14.88
CA PRO A 164 10.85 16.65 14.53
C PRO A 164 10.41 15.84 13.33
N VAL A 165 11.32 15.58 12.39
CA VAL A 165 11.08 14.71 11.22
C VAL A 165 11.83 13.41 11.42
N VAL A 166 11.12 12.29 11.28
CA VAL A 166 11.72 10.97 11.46
C VAL A 166 11.42 10.05 10.28
N ILE A 167 12.39 9.23 9.90
CA ILE A 167 12.20 8.11 9.00
C ILE A 167 12.00 6.86 9.86
N VAL A 168 10.88 6.18 9.68
CA VAL A 168 10.60 4.88 10.30
C VAL A 168 10.86 3.79 9.26
N PRO A 169 11.97 3.02 9.42
CA PRO A 169 12.23 1.86 8.56
C PRO A 169 11.18 0.78 8.81
N VAL A 170 10.66 0.16 7.75
CA VAL A 170 9.64 -0.88 7.87
C VAL A 170 10.05 -2.13 7.08
N GLY A 171 9.95 -3.30 7.72
CA GLY A 171 10.11 -4.59 7.08
C GLY A 171 8.75 -5.23 6.76
N LEU A 172 8.48 -5.49 5.49
CA LEU A 172 7.31 -6.24 5.04
C LEU A 172 7.76 -7.66 4.69
N VAL A 173 7.34 -8.63 5.51
CA VAL A 173 7.75 -10.03 5.41
C VAL A 173 6.52 -10.90 5.19
N TYR A 174 6.34 -11.36 3.95
CA TYR A 174 5.27 -12.29 3.58
C TYR A 174 5.75 -13.72 3.75
N ASP A 175 4.88 -14.63 4.23
CA ASP A 175 5.21 -16.05 4.34
C ASP A 175 5.43 -16.68 2.95
N ASP A 176 4.64 -16.24 1.95
CA ASP A 176 4.75 -16.65 0.56
C ASP A 176 4.24 -15.54 -0.37
N LEU A 177 5.08 -15.08 -1.29
CA LEU A 177 4.72 -14.02 -2.25
C LEU A 177 3.85 -14.52 -3.42
N LYS A 178 3.84 -15.83 -3.69
CA LYS A 178 3.09 -16.42 -4.82
C LYS A 178 1.67 -16.77 -4.45
N THR A 179 1.46 -17.07 -3.19
CA THR A 179 0.17 -17.54 -2.68
C THR A 179 -0.73 -16.38 -2.28
N PHE A 180 -1.95 -16.37 -2.82
CA PHE A 180 -3.02 -15.50 -2.33
C PHE A 180 -3.46 -15.95 -0.93
N ARG A 181 -3.77 -14.99 -0.03
CA ARG A 181 -4.03 -15.30 1.39
C ARG A 181 -2.82 -15.84 2.17
N THR A 182 -1.68 -15.23 1.97
CA THR A 182 -0.47 -15.50 2.75
C THR A 182 -0.51 -14.81 4.13
N GLY A 183 0.39 -15.19 5.04
CA GLY A 183 0.66 -14.43 6.25
C GLY A 183 1.56 -13.24 5.95
N LEU A 184 1.42 -12.17 6.74
CA LEU A 184 2.24 -10.96 6.65
C LEU A 184 2.70 -10.55 8.05
N THR A 185 4.00 -10.32 8.21
CA THR A 185 4.58 -9.65 9.37
C THR A 185 5.08 -8.27 8.95
N ILE A 186 4.61 -7.22 9.63
CA ILE A 186 5.01 -5.83 9.44
C ILE A 186 5.87 -5.44 10.65
N ARG A 187 7.15 -5.12 10.42
CA ARG A 187 8.11 -4.77 11.47
C ARG A 187 8.47 -3.30 11.36
N PHE A 188 8.17 -2.53 12.40
CA PHE A 188 8.57 -1.14 12.51
C PHE A 188 9.88 -1.06 13.27
N GLY A 189 10.95 -0.63 12.60
CA GLY A 189 12.27 -0.44 13.21
C GLY A 189 12.34 0.85 14.05
N GLN A 190 13.47 1.04 14.72
CA GLN A 190 13.74 2.24 15.46
C GLN A 190 13.76 3.46 14.53
N PRO A 191 13.06 4.55 14.84
CA PRO A 191 13.01 5.73 14.02
C PRO A 191 14.41 6.36 13.89
N ILE A 192 14.64 7.01 12.76
CA ILE A 192 15.86 7.76 12.47
C ILE A 192 15.46 9.23 12.44
N ALA A 193 15.91 10.00 13.43
CA ALA A 193 15.76 11.45 13.40
C ALA A 193 16.62 12.04 12.27
N VAL A 194 16.05 12.97 11.52
CA VAL A 194 16.75 13.59 10.37
C VAL A 194 17.80 14.60 10.85
N ASP A 195 17.57 15.18 12.03
CA ASP A 195 18.46 16.17 12.65
C ASP A 195 19.57 15.54 13.51
N ASP A 196 19.50 14.24 13.81
CA ASP A 196 20.52 13.46 14.54
C ASP A 196 21.85 13.31 13.76
N THR A 197 22.09 14.21 12.84
CA THR A 197 23.37 14.32 12.13
C THR A 197 24.40 15.18 12.90
N GLU A 198 24.00 15.78 14.02
CA GLU A 198 24.83 16.71 14.82
C GLU A 198 26.12 16.09 15.37
N GLY A 199 26.12 14.81 15.74
CA GLY A 199 27.35 14.15 16.28
C GLY A 199 28.48 13.96 15.25
N LEU A 200 28.24 14.25 13.97
CA LEU A 200 29.18 14.06 12.87
C LEU A 200 29.62 15.37 12.21
N GLU A 201 28.97 16.49 12.52
CA GLU A 201 29.37 17.80 12.00
C GLU A 201 30.75 18.24 12.54
N LEU A 202 31.07 17.88 13.81
CA LEU A 202 32.37 18.22 14.44
C LEU A 202 33.57 17.53 13.81
N ALA A 203 33.39 16.29 13.28
CA ALA A 203 34.50 15.58 12.62
C ALA A 203 34.72 16.04 11.16
N ASP A 204 33.66 16.49 10.47
CA ASP A 204 33.73 16.95 9.07
C ASP A 204 34.04 18.46 8.94
N MET A 205 33.74 19.28 9.96
CA MET A 205 34.10 20.71 9.96
C MET A 205 35.62 20.92 10.05
N ALA A 206 36.37 19.90 10.49
CA ALA A 206 37.83 19.94 10.54
C ALA A 206 38.49 19.73 9.15
N GLU A 207 37.79 19.21 8.15
CA GLU A 207 38.42 18.79 6.90
C GLU A 207 38.11 19.57 5.62
N GLU A 208 37.07 20.41 5.53
CA GLU A 208 36.82 21.13 4.26
C GLU A 208 36.07 22.46 4.36
N SER A 209 36.74 23.50 3.93
CA SER A 209 36.22 24.81 3.63
C SER A 209 35.11 24.84 2.57
N GLY A 210 33.88 25.20 2.97
CA GLY A 210 33.15 26.22 2.23
C GLY A 210 32.38 25.91 0.97
N LYS A 211 31.83 24.68 0.71
CA LYS A 211 30.87 24.49 -0.41
C LYS A 211 29.56 23.85 0.05
N PRO A 212 28.43 24.63 0.09
CA PRO A 212 27.12 24.12 0.60
C PRO A 212 26.57 22.93 -0.19
N ALA A 213 26.88 22.75 -1.47
CA ALA A 213 26.46 21.61 -2.27
C ALA A 213 27.09 20.28 -1.86
N VAL A 214 28.32 20.29 -1.33
CA VAL A 214 29.05 19.10 -0.88
C VAL A 214 28.46 18.62 0.44
N THR A 215 28.11 19.52 1.34
CA THR A 215 27.48 19.21 2.65
C THR A 215 26.14 18.51 2.49
N GLY A 216 25.26 18.99 1.61
CA GLY A 216 23.96 18.39 1.35
C GLY A 216 24.05 16.97 0.72
N GLN A 217 25.07 16.71 -0.11
CA GLN A 217 25.30 15.37 -0.65
C GLN A 217 25.81 14.39 0.40
N LYS A 218 26.72 14.84 1.30
CA LYS A 218 27.22 14.04 2.42
C LYS A 218 26.08 13.69 3.37
N ARG A 219 25.24 14.66 3.79
CA ARG A 219 24.05 14.44 4.64
C ARG A 219 23.09 13.42 4.02
N THR A 220 22.76 13.56 2.74
CA THR A 220 21.92 12.60 2.00
C THR A 220 22.51 11.20 2.02
N ARG A 221 23.80 11.04 1.75
CA ARG A 221 24.48 9.72 1.73
C ARG A 221 24.48 9.06 3.10
N ARG A 222 24.76 9.81 4.16
CA ARG A 222 24.76 9.30 5.55
C ARG A 222 23.39 8.82 5.97
N LEU A 223 22.35 9.61 5.70
CA LEU A 223 20.96 9.23 6.02
C LEU A 223 20.56 7.94 5.32
N LEU A 224 20.96 7.76 4.05
CA LEU A 224 20.72 6.52 3.31
C LEU A 224 21.47 5.32 3.88
N LEU A 225 22.72 5.47 4.29
CA LEU A 225 23.50 4.39 4.90
C LEU A 225 22.90 3.96 6.24
N LYS A 226 22.53 4.93 7.11
CA LYS A 226 21.84 4.66 8.38
C LYS A 226 20.48 3.98 8.15
N LEU A 227 19.75 4.40 7.11
CA LEU A 227 18.48 3.77 6.75
C LEU A 227 18.67 2.33 6.25
N GLU A 228 19.64 2.09 5.38
CA GLU A 228 19.97 0.77 4.86
C GLU A 228 20.36 -0.19 5.98
N GLU A 229 21.23 0.23 6.90
CA GLU A 229 21.64 -0.52 8.08
C GLU A 229 20.44 -0.95 8.92
N LYS A 230 19.51 -0.03 9.18
CA LYS A 230 18.32 -0.31 10.00
C LYS A 230 17.24 -1.11 9.25
N MET A 231 17.18 -1.05 7.92
CA MET A 231 16.21 -1.82 7.12
C MET A 231 16.63 -3.28 6.93
N ARG A 232 17.90 -3.59 6.79
CA ARG A 232 18.40 -4.95 6.51
C ARG A 232 17.88 -6.00 7.52
N PRO A 233 18.01 -5.82 8.85
CA PRO A 233 17.55 -6.83 9.81
C PRO A 233 16.03 -6.98 9.86
N LEU A 234 15.26 -5.99 9.43
CA LEU A 234 13.79 -6.06 9.42
C LEU A 234 13.24 -7.02 8.36
N GLN A 235 14.06 -7.33 7.33
CA GLN A 235 13.68 -8.22 6.23
C GLN A 235 14.08 -9.67 6.47
N GLU A 236 14.82 -9.95 7.54
CA GLU A 236 15.22 -11.33 7.83
C GLU A 236 14.01 -12.22 8.03
N TRP A 237 13.87 -13.19 7.13
CA TRP A 237 12.77 -14.13 7.11
C TRP A 237 13.05 -15.32 8.01
N LYS A 238 12.37 -15.39 9.14
CA LYS A 238 12.28 -16.63 9.91
C LYS A 238 11.06 -17.39 9.39
N GLN A 239 11.28 -18.43 8.60
CA GLN A 239 10.23 -19.35 8.15
C GLN A 239 9.53 -19.98 9.37
N SER A 240 8.37 -19.47 9.73
CA SER A 240 7.49 -20.12 10.69
C SER A 240 6.50 -21.01 9.92
N HIS A 241 6.93 -22.24 9.61
CA HIS A 241 6.07 -23.25 9.02
C HIS A 241 5.18 -23.87 10.11
N THR A 242 4.15 -23.18 10.55
CA THR A 242 3.04 -23.85 11.24
C THR A 242 2.01 -24.26 10.18
N ARG A 243 2.24 -25.41 9.54
CA ARG A 243 1.17 -26.10 8.81
C ARG A 243 0.22 -26.69 9.84
N HIS A 244 -0.91 -26.03 10.05
CA HIS A 244 -2.01 -26.63 10.81
C HIS A 244 -2.62 -27.77 9.97
N PRO A 245 -3.03 -28.92 10.60
CA PRO A 245 -3.67 -30.01 9.90
C PRO A 245 -5.01 -29.52 9.30
N VAL A 246 -5.01 -29.39 7.97
CA VAL A 246 -6.08 -28.74 7.19
C VAL A 246 -7.23 -29.71 6.88
N ILE A 247 -7.01 -31.03 6.98
CA ILE A 247 -7.86 -32.07 6.39
C ILE A 247 -9.30 -32.03 6.95
N LEU A 248 -9.47 -32.08 8.26
CA LEU A 248 -10.80 -32.11 8.87
C LEU A 248 -11.62 -30.85 8.65
N ARG A 249 -10.93 -29.69 8.70
CA ARG A 249 -11.54 -28.38 8.43
C ARG A 249 -11.98 -28.25 6.97
N SER A 250 -11.21 -28.80 6.04
CA SER A 250 -11.51 -28.74 4.61
C SER A 250 -12.76 -29.55 4.27
N ILE A 251 -12.95 -30.72 4.87
CA ILE A 251 -14.14 -31.56 4.64
C ILE A 251 -15.43 -30.86 5.09
N LEU A 252 -15.40 -30.24 6.29
CA LEU A 252 -16.57 -29.53 6.82
C LEU A 252 -16.94 -28.26 6.04
N ILE A 253 -15.95 -27.59 5.44
CA ILE A 253 -16.15 -26.32 4.73
C ILE A 253 -16.33 -26.54 3.20
N ALA A 254 -16.02 -27.74 2.67
CA ALA A 254 -16.11 -28.02 1.23
C ALA A 254 -17.46 -27.67 0.58
N PRO A 255 -18.63 -27.98 1.19
CA PRO A 255 -19.92 -27.58 0.60
C PRO A 255 -20.08 -26.06 0.46
N PHE A 256 -19.57 -25.31 1.46
CA PHE A 256 -19.60 -23.85 1.43
C PHE A 256 -18.60 -23.27 0.41
N ALA A 257 -17.53 -24.01 0.10
CA ALA A 257 -16.57 -23.60 -0.92
C ALA A 257 -17.18 -23.59 -2.32
N LEU A 258 -18.06 -24.54 -2.64
CA LEU A 258 -18.77 -24.57 -3.93
C LEU A 258 -19.66 -23.32 -4.09
N ILE A 259 -20.41 -22.97 -3.06
CA ILE A 259 -21.24 -21.75 -3.04
C ILE A 259 -20.33 -20.51 -3.14
N ALA A 260 -19.27 -20.46 -2.38
CA ALA A 260 -18.29 -19.35 -2.43
C ALA A 260 -17.66 -19.23 -3.83
N GLY A 261 -17.33 -20.36 -4.50
CA GLY A 261 -16.84 -20.40 -5.85
C GLY A 261 -17.79 -19.74 -6.85
N LEU A 262 -19.09 -19.97 -6.72
CA LEU A 262 -20.10 -19.32 -7.55
C LEU A 262 -20.06 -17.79 -7.39
N PHE A 263 -19.96 -17.30 -6.17
CA PHE A 263 -19.86 -15.86 -5.91
C PHE A 263 -18.52 -15.25 -6.35
N LEU A 264 -17.50 -16.06 -6.62
CA LEU A 264 -16.20 -15.63 -7.13
C LEU A 264 -16.07 -15.71 -8.65
N LEU A 265 -17.06 -16.24 -9.38
CA LEU A 265 -16.97 -16.38 -10.83
C LEU A 265 -16.58 -15.06 -11.56
N PRO A 266 -17.16 -13.88 -11.24
CA PRO A 266 -16.74 -12.64 -11.87
C PRO A 266 -15.27 -12.30 -11.58
N ALA A 267 -14.82 -12.52 -10.34
CA ALA A 267 -13.44 -12.27 -9.95
C ALA A 267 -12.47 -13.25 -10.64
N PHE A 268 -12.83 -14.52 -10.79
CA PHE A 268 -12.04 -15.50 -11.54
C PHE A 268 -11.91 -15.12 -13.01
N GLY A 269 -13.01 -14.69 -13.65
CA GLY A 269 -12.98 -14.20 -15.03
C GLY A 269 -12.00 -13.03 -15.19
N LEU A 270 -12.06 -12.05 -14.30
CA LEU A 270 -11.15 -10.91 -14.29
C LEU A 270 -9.70 -11.33 -14.06
N THR A 271 -9.44 -12.16 -13.06
CA THR A 271 -8.08 -12.58 -12.74
C THR A 271 -7.44 -13.41 -13.86
N THR A 272 -8.18 -14.33 -14.46
CA THR A 272 -7.69 -15.14 -15.60
C THR A 272 -7.40 -14.30 -16.84
N PHE A 273 -8.25 -13.30 -17.11
CA PHE A 273 -8.05 -12.36 -18.21
C PHE A 273 -6.76 -11.55 -18.04
N PHE A 274 -6.51 -11.01 -16.83
CA PHE A 274 -5.33 -10.22 -16.55
C PHE A 274 -4.05 -11.08 -16.40
N ASP A 275 -4.16 -12.29 -15.85
CA ASP A 275 -3.01 -13.20 -15.70
C ASP A 275 -2.34 -13.52 -17.05
N LYS A 276 -3.13 -13.63 -18.12
CA LYS A 276 -2.63 -13.84 -19.49
C LYS A 276 -1.93 -12.60 -20.08
N LYS A 277 -2.27 -11.39 -19.62
CA LYS A 277 -1.79 -10.12 -20.19
C LYS A 277 -0.61 -9.52 -19.44
N ILE A 278 -0.42 -9.90 -18.19
CA ILE A 278 0.58 -9.30 -17.31
C ILE A 278 1.87 -10.11 -17.36
N SER A 279 2.96 -9.42 -17.76
CA SER A 279 4.30 -10.00 -17.81
C SER A 279 4.91 -10.15 -16.41
N ASP A 280 4.66 -9.20 -15.52
CA ASP A 280 5.22 -9.18 -14.16
C ASP A 280 4.26 -9.84 -13.16
N LYS A 281 4.58 -11.09 -12.76
CA LYS A 281 3.76 -11.90 -11.85
C LYS A 281 3.66 -11.33 -10.42
N ALA A 282 4.51 -10.38 -10.04
CA ALA A 282 4.40 -9.68 -8.76
C ALA A 282 3.07 -8.93 -8.59
N PHE A 283 2.44 -8.52 -9.71
CA PHE A 283 1.12 -7.87 -9.68
C PHE A 283 -0.06 -8.83 -9.48
N LEU A 284 0.14 -10.13 -9.62
CA LEU A 284 -0.96 -11.10 -9.64
C LEU A 284 -1.81 -11.06 -8.36
N ASN A 285 -1.17 -11.01 -7.18
CA ASN A 285 -1.88 -10.93 -5.91
C ASN A 285 -2.60 -9.59 -5.72
N SER A 286 -2.03 -8.50 -6.23
CA SER A 286 -2.69 -7.18 -6.26
C SER A 286 -3.95 -7.20 -7.11
N ILE A 287 -3.91 -7.86 -8.28
CA ILE A 287 -5.07 -8.00 -9.17
C ILE A 287 -6.13 -8.89 -8.52
N ARG A 288 -5.74 -9.99 -7.93
CA ARG A 288 -6.66 -10.88 -7.18
C ARG A 288 -7.35 -10.11 -6.05
N TYR A 289 -6.61 -9.29 -5.32
CA TYR A 289 -7.20 -8.44 -4.28
C TYR A 289 -8.23 -7.47 -4.86
N VAL A 290 -7.86 -6.72 -5.90
CA VAL A 290 -8.77 -5.76 -6.56
C VAL A 290 -10.00 -6.47 -7.12
N ALA A 291 -9.81 -7.59 -7.81
CA ALA A 291 -10.91 -8.37 -8.39
C ALA A 291 -11.86 -8.91 -7.30
N CYS A 292 -11.32 -9.55 -6.26
CA CYS A 292 -12.13 -10.23 -5.24
C CYS A 292 -12.81 -9.27 -4.25
N TYR A 293 -12.11 -8.20 -3.84
CA TYR A 293 -12.58 -7.37 -2.73
C TYR A 293 -13.07 -5.98 -3.14
N LEU A 294 -12.67 -5.47 -4.31
CA LEU A 294 -13.11 -4.16 -4.79
C LEU A 294 -14.13 -4.26 -5.93
N ILE A 295 -13.87 -5.08 -6.94
CA ILE A 295 -14.74 -5.17 -8.13
C ILE A 295 -15.89 -6.16 -7.93
N ASN A 296 -15.60 -7.35 -7.43
CA ASN A 296 -16.59 -8.42 -7.29
C ASN A 296 -17.82 -8.03 -6.46
N PRO A 297 -17.71 -7.37 -5.28
CA PRO A 297 -18.88 -6.91 -4.54
C PRO A 297 -19.72 -5.87 -5.30
N ILE A 298 -19.09 -5.02 -6.12
CA ILE A 298 -19.80 -4.05 -6.95
C ILE A 298 -20.61 -4.76 -8.04
N ILE A 299 -20.04 -5.79 -8.69
CA ILE A 299 -20.76 -6.60 -9.69
C ILE A 299 -21.99 -7.24 -9.04
N TRP A 300 -21.85 -7.86 -7.86
CA TRP A 300 -22.96 -8.46 -7.16
C TRP A 300 -23.99 -7.44 -6.68
N LEU A 301 -23.57 -6.22 -6.32
CA LEU A 301 -24.50 -5.13 -6.02
C LEU A 301 -25.33 -4.75 -7.25
N ILE A 302 -24.70 -4.62 -8.41
CA ILE A 302 -25.41 -4.34 -9.67
C ILE A 302 -26.40 -5.46 -10.00
N ILE A 303 -25.98 -6.71 -9.88
CA ILE A 303 -26.86 -7.89 -10.10
C ILE A 303 -28.04 -7.85 -9.11
N SER A 304 -27.80 -7.57 -7.84
CA SER A 304 -28.85 -7.45 -6.82
C SER A 304 -29.87 -6.36 -7.12
N LEU A 305 -29.40 -5.20 -7.60
CA LEU A 305 -30.28 -4.09 -8.02
C LEU A 305 -31.11 -4.44 -9.25
N LEU A 306 -30.52 -5.14 -10.22
CA LEU A 306 -31.26 -5.64 -11.40
C LEU A 306 -32.32 -6.68 -10.98
N LEU A 307 -31.99 -7.59 -10.09
CA LEU A 307 -32.95 -8.58 -9.55
C LEU A 307 -34.09 -7.89 -8.79
N LEU A 308 -33.78 -6.83 -8.02
CA LEU A 308 -34.82 -6.03 -7.34
C LEU A 308 -35.81 -5.44 -8.35
N ILE A 309 -35.31 -4.88 -9.46
CA ILE A 309 -36.14 -4.33 -10.52
C ILE A 309 -37.06 -5.44 -11.13
N ILE A 310 -36.49 -6.61 -11.47
CA ILE A 310 -37.19 -7.74 -12.04
C ILE A 310 -38.33 -8.23 -11.11
N VAL A 311 -38.03 -8.33 -9.82
CA VAL A 311 -39.03 -8.74 -8.80
C VAL A 311 -40.13 -7.65 -8.64
N ALA A 312 -39.72 -6.37 -8.62
CA ALA A 312 -40.67 -5.25 -8.48
C ALA A 312 -41.66 -5.17 -9.68
N PHE A 313 -41.22 -5.54 -10.88
CA PHE A 313 -42.11 -5.63 -12.04
C PHE A 313 -42.95 -6.91 -12.09
N GLY A 314 -42.91 -7.78 -11.08
CA GLY A 314 -43.71 -8.98 -10.97
C GLY A 314 -43.37 -10.09 -11.99
N VAL A 315 -42.16 -10.04 -12.59
CA VAL A 315 -41.71 -11.04 -13.58
C VAL A 315 -41.58 -12.43 -12.95
N PHE A 316 -41.18 -12.46 -11.65
CA PHE A 316 -41.11 -13.68 -10.85
C PHE A 316 -41.87 -13.50 -9.53
N PRO A 317 -43.02 -14.15 -9.33
CA PRO A 317 -43.77 -14.10 -8.08
C PRO A 317 -43.09 -14.96 -7.01
N LEU A 318 -42.11 -14.37 -6.34
CA LEU A 318 -41.42 -15.00 -5.21
C LEU A 318 -42.05 -14.54 -3.90
N PRO A 319 -42.08 -15.40 -2.85
CA PRO A 319 -42.47 -14.97 -1.52
C PRO A 319 -41.46 -13.92 -0.99
N LEU A 320 -41.94 -13.00 -0.16
CA LEU A 320 -41.18 -11.83 0.31
C LEU A 320 -39.80 -12.22 0.88
N TRP A 321 -39.72 -13.27 1.69
CA TRP A 321 -38.47 -13.73 2.28
C TRP A 321 -37.45 -14.19 1.24
N ALA A 322 -37.90 -14.88 0.17
CA ALA A 322 -37.03 -15.35 -0.92
C ALA A 322 -36.52 -14.15 -1.74
N SER A 323 -37.40 -13.18 -2.02
CA SER A 323 -37.03 -11.92 -2.68
C SER A 323 -35.97 -11.15 -1.89
N LEU A 324 -36.15 -11.02 -0.58
CA LEU A 324 -35.17 -10.37 0.32
C LEU A 324 -33.84 -11.10 0.34
N LEU A 325 -33.83 -12.43 0.44
CA LEU A 325 -32.59 -13.22 0.38
C LEU A 325 -31.87 -13.04 -0.95
N LEU A 326 -32.59 -13.11 -2.07
CA LEU A 326 -32.01 -12.96 -3.41
C LEU A 326 -31.36 -11.59 -3.63
N ILE A 327 -31.92 -10.56 -3.02
CA ILE A 327 -31.44 -9.17 -3.17
C ILE A 327 -30.30 -8.85 -2.20
N PHE A 328 -30.41 -9.24 -0.93
CA PHE A 328 -29.50 -8.80 0.12
C PHE A 328 -28.35 -9.77 0.41
N ALA A 329 -28.46 -11.07 0.08
CA ALA A 329 -27.40 -12.04 0.36
C ALA A 329 -26.18 -11.96 -0.58
N PRO A 330 -26.29 -11.60 -1.89
CA PRO A 330 -25.16 -11.70 -2.81
C PRO A 330 -23.95 -10.87 -2.42
N VAL A 331 -24.14 -9.63 -1.97
CA VAL A 331 -23.04 -8.73 -1.62
C VAL A 331 -22.23 -9.21 -0.40
N PRO A 332 -22.86 -9.53 0.74
CA PRO A 332 -22.14 -10.16 1.87
C PRO A 332 -21.45 -11.47 1.49
N MET A 333 -22.13 -12.32 0.69
CA MET A 333 -21.53 -13.58 0.25
C MET A 333 -20.31 -13.33 -0.66
N ALA A 334 -20.35 -12.37 -1.57
CA ALA A 334 -19.22 -11.98 -2.41
C ALA A 334 -18.03 -11.49 -1.59
N LEU A 335 -18.27 -10.83 -0.45
CA LEU A 335 -17.22 -10.36 0.47
C LEU A 335 -16.61 -11.49 1.31
N LEU A 336 -17.41 -12.50 1.66
CA LEU A 336 -16.96 -13.65 2.45
C LEU A 336 -16.34 -14.76 1.60
N ALA A 337 -16.78 -14.87 0.35
CA ALA A 337 -16.37 -15.92 -0.57
C ALA A 337 -14.85 -16.10 -0.73
N PRO A 338 -14.02 -15.04 -0.85
CA PRO A 338 -12.57 -15.23 -0.94
C PRO A 338 -11.98 -15.90 0.30
N ALA A 339 -12.49 -15.56 1.50
CA ALA A 339 -12.02 -16.15 2.73
C ALA A 339 -12.39 -17.64 2.84
N ILE A 340 -13.58 -18.03 2.39
CA ILE A 340 -14.06 -19.42 2.39
C ILE A 340 -13.30 -20.21 1.32
N TRP A 341 -13.32 -19.78 0.06
CA TRP A 341 -12.70 -20.48 -1.06
C TRP A 341 -11.21 -20.74 -0.84
N TYR A 342 -10.44 -19.68 -0.65
CA TYR A 342 -8.99 -19.81 -0.45
C TYR A 342 -8.61 -20.38 0.92
N GLY A 343 -9.56 -20.56 1.83
CA GLY A 343 -9.36 -21.27 3.10
C GLY A 343 -9.49 -22.79 2.97
N VAL A 344 -10.14 -23.29 1.90
CA VAL A 344 -10.39 -24.72 1.65
C VAL A 344 -9.47 -25.30 0.59
N VAL A 345 -9.21 -24.55 -0.48
CA VAL A 345 -8.41 -25.00 -1.64
C VAL A 345 -6.90 -25.08 -1.32
N ARG A 346 -6.50 -24.77 -0.11
CA ARG A 346 -5.18 -24.96 0.48
C ARG A 346 -5.19 -26.13 1.44
#